data_387c002de95632e00789eb0c3a7dc3bb
#
_entry.id   387c002de95632e00789eb0c3a7dc3bb
#
_cell.length_a   1.000
_cell.length_b   1.000
_cell.length_c   1.000
_cell.angle_alpha   90.00
_cell.angle_beta   90.00
_cell.angle_gamma   90.00
#
_symmetry.space_group_name_H-M   'P 1'
#
loop_
_entity.id
_entity.type
_entity.pdbx_description
1 polymer ?
#
loop_
_entity_poly.entity_id
_entity_poly.type
_entity_poly.pdbx_seq_one_letter_code
_entity_poly.pdbx_strand_id
1 'polypeptide(L)'
;EKGIKILAPAPYKAQEEREKIDPATQKPVIGAEGKAVTETVEVLRPAFKVVSVFDVSQTDGKELPDIIVDELKGTVENYEAFFDALKQESPVPISFEDIPGGAKGFFSPVESRIAIQEGMSEIQTVKTAIHEIAHAKLHAVKPDEKAAPEDKKDRHTKEVEAESVAYTVCQRYGIETSDYSFGYIAGWSSGKETKELKSSLDTIRKTAAEMIEGIDAKLKVLLAEKAQSEEKAAEAPVEAVPEVLIYRETANYAYE
;
A
#
# COMPACT_ATOMS: atom_id res chain seq x y z
N GLU A 1 16.61 -10.69 -33.82
CA GLU A 1 16.52 -10.10 -32.47
C GLU A 1 17.33 -8.82 -32.40
N LYS A 2 16.74 -7.74 -31.88
CA LYS A 2 17.43 -6.45 -31.76
C LYS A 2 17.41 -6.03 -30.30
N GLY A 3 18.53 -6.27 -29.59
CA GLY A 3 18.69 -5.87 -28.19
C GLY A 3 18.90 -4.36 -28.04
N ILE A 4 18.30 -3.82 -26.98
CA ILE A 4 18.52 -2.45 -26.53
C ILE A 4 19.74 -2.46 -25.60
N LYS A 5 20.73 -1.62 -25.87
CA LYS A 5 21.91 -1.50 -25.01
C LYS A 5 21.64 -0.53 -23.87
N ILE A 6 21.82 -1.00 -22.65
CA ILE A 6 21.71 -0.21 -21.43
C ILE A 6 22.98 -0.29 -20.59
N LEU A 7 23.19 0.69 -19.71
CA LEU A 7 24.22 0.66 -18.70
C LEU A 7 23.64 0.02 -17.43
N ALA A 8 24.09 -1.19 -17.12
CA ALA A 8 23.69 -1.89 -15.90
C ALA A 8 24.74 -1.68 -14.79
N PRO A 9 24.32 -1.47 -13.53
CA PRO A 9 25.23 -1.43 -12.40
C PRO A 9 26.03 -2.73 -12.31
N ALA A 10 27.34 -2.62 -12.16
CA ALA A 10 28.26 -3.74 -12.02
C ALA A 10 29.34 -3.40 -10.98
N PRO A 11 28.95 -3.18 -9.72
CA PRO A 11 29.90 -2.83 -8.67
C PRO A 11 30.91 -3.97 -8.50
N TYR A 12 32.15 -3.63 -8.23
CA TYR A 12 33.22 -4.59 -7.99
C TYR A 12 33.93 -4.32 -6.67
N LYS A 13 34.50 -5.38 -6.10
CA LYS A 13 35.28 -5.32 -4.89
C LYS A 13 36.70 -4.91 -5.23
N ALA A 14 37.20 -3.88 -4.58
CA ALA A 14 38.56 -3.41 -4.66
C ALA A 14 39.19 -3.42 -3.27
N GLN A 15 40.50 -3.70 -3.21
CA GLN A 15 41.24 -3.56 -1.99
C GLN A 15 41.86 -2.17 -1.94
N GLU A 16 41.64 -1.46 -0.83
CA GLU A 16 42.26 -0.17 -0.54
C GLU A 16 43.07 -0.25 0.74
N GLU A 17 44.25 0.30 0.70
CA GLU A 17 45.03 0.53 1.90
C GLU A 17 44.53 1.82 2.56
N ARG A 18 44.10 1.71 3.80
CA ARG A 18 43.67 2.84 4.62
C ARG A 18 44.42 2.86 5.93
N GLU A 19 44.61 4.06 6.47
CA GLU A 19 45.12 4.19 7.81
C GLU A 19 44.15 3.53 8.80
N LYS A 20 44.69 2.66 9.66
CA LYS A 20 43.90 2.03 10.71
C LYS A 20 43.50 3.07 11.73
N ILE A 21 42.20 3.24 11.93
CA ILE A 21 41.65 4.18 12.91
C ILE A 21 41.29 3.43 14.20
N ASP A 22 41.75 3.94 15.31
CA ASP A 22 41.34 3.44 16.63
C ASP A 22 39.86 3.81 16.88
N PRO A 23 38.98 2.82 17.12
CA PRO A 23 37.54 3.06 17.32
C PRO A 23 37.21 3.94 18.52
N ALA A 24 38.05 3.91 19.57
CA ALA A 24 37.85 4.64 20.81
C ALA A 24 38.24 6.12 20.71
N THR A 25 39.34 6.39 19.99
CA THR A 25 39.93 7.73 19.92
C THR A 25 39.66 8.43 18.59
N GLN A 26 39.17 7.71 17.58
CA GLN A 26 38.94 8.21 16.21
C GLN A 26 40.20 8.80 15.55
N LYS A 27 41.39 8.35 16.01
CA LYS A 27 42.70 8.79 15.49
C LYS A 27 43.43 7.64 14.81
N PRO A 28 44.36 7.92 13.87
CA PRO A 28 45.21 6.89 13.28
C PRO A 28 46.03 6.18 14.33
N VAL A 29 46.12 4.85 14.23
CA VAL A 29 47.02 4.04 15.05
C VAL A 29 48.43 4.27 14.57
N ILE A 30 49.32 4.77 15.46
CA ILE A 30 50.72 4.99 15.15
C ILE A 30 51.55 3.76 15.58
N GLY A 31 52.29 3.20 14.64
CA GLY A 31 53.19 2.08 14.90
C GLY A 31 54.47 2.49 15.64
N ALA A 32 55.30 1.52 16.00
CA ALA A 32 56.54 1.71 16.77
C ALA A 32 57.58 2.63 16.10
N GLU A 33 57.49 2.82 14.79
CA GLU A 33 58.34 3.71 13.98
C GLU A 33 57.79 5.13 13.83
N GLY A 34 56.72 5.47 14.51
CA GLY A 34 56.07 6.78 14.40
C GLY A 34 55.24 7.01 13.12
N LYS A 35 55.02 5.95 12.32
CA LYS A 35 54.18 6.00 11.11
C LYS A 35 52.81 5.43 11.39
N ALA A 36 51.79 5.94 10.67
CA ALA A 36 50.44 5.37 10.72
C ALA A 36 50.45 3.93 10.21
N VAL A 37 49.81 3.04 10.96
CA VAL A 37 49.60 1.65 10.56
C VAL A 37 48.53 1.63 9.50
N THR A 38 48.78 0.97 8.36
CA THR A 38 47.77 0.78 7.31
C THR A 38 47.11 -0.59 7.43
N GLU A 39 45.85 -0.68 7.05
CA GLU A 39 45.14 -1.93 6.89
C GLU A 39 44.50 -1.99 5.49
N THR A 40 44.45 -3.19 4.93
CA THR A 40 43.78 -3.41 3.65
C THR A 40 42.32 -3.68 3.91
N VAL A 41 41.43 -2.80 3.40
CA VAL A 41 39.97 -2.95 3.49
C VAL A 41 39.39 -3.25 2.13
N GLU A 42 38.44 -4.16 2.09
CA GLU A 42 37.66 -4.42 0.89
C GLU A 42 36.57 -3.36 0.76
N VAL A 43 36.58 -2.60 -0.34
CA VAL A 43 35.59 -1.57 -0.63
C VAL A 43 34.84 -1.92 -1.89
N LEU A 44 33.54 -1.65 -1.92
CA LEU A 44 32.71 -1.83 -3.10
C LEU A 44 32.76 -0.55 -3.93
N ARG A 45 33.34 -0.64 -5.12
CA ARG A 45 33.40 0.49 -6.05
C ARG A 45 32.26 0.44 -7.07
N PRO A 46 31.53 1.53 -7.27
CA PRO A 46 30.49 1.58 -8.30
C PRO A 46 31.15 1.51 -9.69
N ALA A 47 30.59 0.65 -10.53
CA ALA A 47 30.93 0.57 -11.92
C ALA A 47 29.69 0.21 -12.73
N PHE A 48 29.77 0.42 -14.04
CA PHE A 48 28.69 0.12 -14.98
C PHE A 48 29.25 -0.67 -16.15
N LYS A 49 28.44 -1.58 -16.67
CA LYS A 49 28.75 -2.30 -17.90
C LYS A 49 27.61 -2.16 -18.89
N VAL A 50 27.95 -2.17 -20.18
CA VAL A 50 26.94 -2.23 -21.23
C VAL A 50 26.39 -3.65 -21.31
N VAL A 51 25.08 -3.78 -21.18
CA VAL A 51 24.35 -5.04 -21.38
C VAL A 51 23.29 -4.86 -22.46
N SER A 52 22.95 -5.94 -23.15
CA SER A 52 21.81 -5.94 -24.07
C SER A 52 20.59 -6.50 -23.34
N VAL A 53 19.49 -5.78 -23.38
CA VAL A 53 18.18 -6.23 -22.94
C VAL A 53 17.29 -6.44 -24.15
N PHE A 54 16.38 -7.39 -24.05
CA PHE A 54 15.45 -7.74 -25.12
C PHE A 54 14.03 -7.60 -24.60
N ASP A 55 13.12 -7.23 -25.49
CA ASP A 55 11.71 -7.28 -25.18
C ASP A 55 11.28 -8.73 -24.94
N VAL A 56 10.37 -8.96 -24.00
CA VAL A 56 9.89 -10.29 -23.64
C VAL A 56 9.33 -11.02 -24.86
N SER A 57 8.66 -10.30 -25.75
CA SER A 57 8.14 -10.86 -27.01
C SER A 57 9.20 -11.43 -27.96
N GLN A 58 10.49 -11.12 -27.73
CA GLN A 58 11.63 -11.62 -28.50
C GLN A 58 12.32 -12.81 -27.82
N THR A 59 11.77 -13.33 -26.72
CA THR A 59 12.35 -14.42 -25.95
C THR A 59 11.45 -15.66 -26.02
N ASP A 60 12.06 -16.84 -26.13
CA ASP A 60 11.40 -18.14 -26.00
C ASP A 60 11.82 -18.79 -24.68
N GLY A 61 10.89 -19.40 -23.96
CA GLY A 61 11.22 -20.10 -22.73
C GLY A 61 10.02 -20.35 -21.80
N LYS A 62 10.32 -20.58 -20.54
CA LYS A 62 9.27 -20.59 -19.52
C LYS A 62 8.64 -19.22 -19.42
N GLU A 63 7.32 -19.18 -19.22
CA GLU A 63 6.63 -17.96 -18.85
C GLU A 63 7.37 -17.28 -17.69
N LEU A 64 7.60 -15.98 -17.84
CA LEU A 64 8.18 -15.21 -16.75
C LEU A 64 7.24 -15.30 -15.57
N PRO A 65 7.79 -15.38 -14.33
CA PRO A 65 6.96 -15.22 -13.16
C PRO A 65 6.19 -13.92 -13.30
N ASP A 66 4.89 -13.97 -13.09
CA ASP A 66 4.06 -12.80 -13.11
C ASP A 66 4.58 -11.83 -12.03
N ILE A 67 5.18 -10.73 -12.47
CA ILE A 67 5.66 -9.67 -11.56
C ILE A 67 4.45 -8.83 -11.09
N ILE A 68 3.29 -9.08 -11.69
CA ILE A 68 2.03 -8.52 -11.27
C ILE A 68 1.72 -9.17 -9.93
N VAL A 69 1.83 -8.40 -8.87
CA VAL A 69 1.31 -8.81 -7.58
C VAL A 69 -0.15 -9.16 -7.81
N ASP A 70 -0.51 -10.41 -7.59
CA ASP A 70 -1.87 -10.90 -7.78
C ASP A 70 -2.84 -9.96 -7.08
N GLU A 71 -3.93 -9.64 -7.77
CA GLU A 71 -4.99 -8.83 -7.17
C GLU A 71 -5.52 -9.55 -5.94
N LEU A 72 -5.59 -8.84 -4.82
CA LEU A 72 -6.15 -9.38 -3.59
C LEU A 72 -7.61 -9.78 -3.83
N LYS A 73 -7.94 -11.03 -3.55
CA LYS A 73 -9.28 -11.60 -3.74
C LYS A 73 -9.89 -11.94 -2.39
N GLY A 74 -11.18 -11.65 -2.24
CA GLY A 74 -11.94 -12.00 -1.05
C GLY A 74 -12.90 -10.91 -0.61
N THR A 75 -13.59 -11.19 0.49
CA THR A 75 -14.59 -10.32 1.12
C THR A 75 -14.09 -9.80 2.45
N VAL A 76 -14.67 -8.70 2.90
CA VAL A 76 -14.39 -8.08 4.20
C VAL A 76 -15.65 -8.17 5.05
N GLU A 77 -15.50 -8.61 6.28
CA GLU A 77 -16.63 -8.67 7.21
C GLU A 77 -17.24 -7.27 7.42
N ASN A 78 -18.57 -7.18 7.29
CA ASN A 78 -19.30 -5.90 7.33
C ASN A 78 -18.76 -4.83 6.38
N TYR A 79 -18.36 -5.22 5.16
CA TYR A 79 -17.71 -4.36 4.18
C TYR A 79 -18.33 -2.96 4.03
N GLU A 80 -19.65 -2.87 3.89
CA GLU A 80 -20.34 -1.58 3.72
C GLU A 80 -20.08 -0.64 4.90
N ALA A 81 -20.30 -1.12 6.13
CA ALA A 81 -20.07 -0.33 7.35
C ALA A 81 -18.57 0.01 7.50
N PHE A 82 -17.68 -0.94 7.18
CA PHE A 82 -16.25 -0.72 7.24
C PHE A 82 -15.82 0.34 6.22
N PHE A 83 -16.31 0.26 4.98
CA PHE A 83 -15.97 1.22 3.94
C PHE A 83 -16.54 2.61 4.23
N ASP A 84 -17.74 2.70 4.80
CA ASP A 84 -18.31 3.98 5.26
C ASP A 84 -17.51 4.57 6.44
N ALA A 85 -16.97 3.75 7.33
CA ALA A 85 -16.04 4.20 8.36
C ALA A 85 -14.74 4.77 7.73
N LEU A 86 -14.21 4.15 6.67
CA LEU A 86 -13.06 4.65 5.90
C LEU A 86 -13.37 5.99 5.24
N LYS A 87 -14.54 6.14 4.62
CA LYS A 87 -14.97 7.42 4.02
C LYS A 87 -15.01 8.54 5.06
N GLN A 88 -15.54 8.25 6.25
CA GLN A 88 -15.59 9.23 7.35
C GLN A 88 -14.22 9.52 7.97
N GLU A 89 -13.26 8.58 7.89
CA GLU A 89 -11.88 8.75 8.38
C GLU A 89 -11.01 9.52 7.38
N SER A 90 -11.38 9.47 6.11
CA SER A 90 -10.62 10.14 5.05
C SER A 90 -10.66 11.67 5.20
N PRO A 91 -9.52 12.36 5.08
CA PRO A 91 -9.48 13.83 5.10
C PRO A 91 -10.07 14.47 3.84
N VAL A 92 -10.34 13.68 2.80
CA VAL A 92 -10.86 14.13 1.50
C VAL A 92 -11.92 13.14 1.00
N PRO A 93 -12.84 13.56 0.11
CA PRO A 93 -13.85 12.66 -0.47
C PRO A 93 -13.22 11.48 -1.22
N ILE A 94 -13.88 10.31 -1.13
CA ILE A 94 -13.53 9.10 -1.88
C ILE A 94 -14.62 8.84 -2.91
N SER A 95 -14.25 8.64 -4.17
CA SER A 95 -15.13 8.27 -5.27
C SER A 95 -14.64 7.00 -5.96
N PHE A 96 -15.58 6.28 -6.57
CA PHE A 96 -15.28 5.18 -7.46
C PHE A 96 -15.33 5.67 -8.90
N GLU A 97 -14.41 5.25 -9.73
CA GLU A 97 -14.37 5.59 -11.15
C GLU A 97 -13.57 4.55 -11.95
N ASP A 98 -13.77 4.51 -13.26
CA ASP A 98 -12.93 3.70 -14.15
C ASP A 98 -11.59 4.43 -14.39
N ILE A 99 -10.50 3.88 -13.85
CA ILE A 99 -9.17 4.50 -13.89
C ILE A 99 -8.37 3.89 -15.04
N PRO A 100 -8.09 4.66 -16.11
CA PRO A 100 -7.31 4.13 -17.22
C PRO A 100 -5.85 3.85 -16.80
N GLY A 101 -5.25 2.82 -17.41
CA GLY A 101 -3.83 2.49 -17.20
C GLY A 101 -3.53 1.51 -16.07
N GLY A 102 -4.57 0.90 -15.47
CA GLY A 102 -4.41 -0.21 -14.51
C GLY A 102 -4.06 0.20 -13.08
N ALA A 103 -4.07 1.50 -12.76
CA ALA A 103 -3.95 1.96 -11.38
C ALA A 103 -5.19 1.55 -10.58
N LYS A 104 -4.98 1.11 -9.34
CA LYS A 104 -6.07 0.66 -8.44
C LYS A 104 -6.75 1.83 -7.73
N GLY A 105 -6.04 2.94 -7.58
CA GLY A 105 -6.51 4.18 -6.98
C GLY A 105 -5.46 5.26 -7.07
N PHE A 106 -5.84 6.47 -6.71
CA PHE A 106 -4.90 7.57 -6.53
C PHE A 106 -5.46 8.65 -5.60
N PHE A 107 -4.59 9.32 -4.89
CA PHE A 107 -4.88 10.57 -4.22
C PHE A 107 -4.46 11.76 -5.09
N SER A 108 -5.38 12.68 -5.36
CA SER A 108 -5.11 13.95 -6.05
C SER A 108 -5.06 15.10 -5.05
N PRO A 109 -3.86 15.63 -4.73
CA PRO A 109 -3.76 16.78 -3.83
C PRO A 109 -4.32 18.08 -4.47
N VAL A 110 -4.32 18.17 -5.80
CA VAL A 110 -4.84 19.32 -6.55
C VAL A 110 -6.37 19.37 -6.48
N GLU A 111 -7.02 18.23 -6.68
CA GLU A 111 -8.48 18.11 -6.65
C GLU A 111 -9.00 17.84 -5.24
N SER A 112 -8.10 17.58 -4.28
CA SER A 112 -8.43 17.22 -2.90
C SER A 112 -9.42 16.07 -2.82
N ARG A 113 -9.15 14.98 -3.57
CA ARG A 113 -9.98 13.78 -3.60
C ARG A 113 -9.15 12.50 -3.74
N ILE A 114 -9.78 11.39 -3.39
CA ILE A 114 -9.29 10.04 -3.66
C ILE A 114 -10.21 9.40 -4.69
N ALA A 115 -9.63 8.76 -5.70
CA ALA A 115 -10.33 7.91 -6.67
C ALA A 115 -9.91 6.46 -6.47
N ILE A 116 -10.87 5.55 -6.57
CA ILE A 116 -10.68 4.10 -6.45
C ILE A 116 -11.27 3.44 -7.69
N GLN A 117 -10.53 2.49 -8.27
CA GLN A 117 -10.97 1.71 -9.42
C GLN A 117 -12.24 0.93 -9.09
N GLU A 118 -13.24 1.02 -9.95
CA GLU A 118 -14.47 0.23 -9.88
C GLU A 118 -14.21 -1.26 -10.15
N GLY A 119 -15.05 -2.14 -9.59
CA GLY A 119 -15.06 -3.58 -9.89
C GLY A 119 -13.98 -4.43 -9.24
N MET A 120 -13.16 -3.87 -8.35
CA MET A 120 -12.21 -4.64 -7.56
C MET A 120 -12.90 -5.47 -6.47
N SER A 121 -12.19 -6.48 -5.95
CA SER A 121 -12.63 -7.22 -4.76
C SER A 121 -12.71 -6.30 -3.53
N GLU A 122 -13.49 -6.69 -2.52
CA GLU A 122 -13.64 -5.89 -1.29
C GLU A 122 -12.29 -5.70 -0.58
N ILE A 123 -11.47 -6.75 -0.48
CA ILE A 123 -10.13 -6.67 0.12
C ILE A 123 -9.25 -5.69 -0.64
N GLN A 124 -9.20 -5.77 -1.97
CA GLN A 124 -8.40 -4.86 -2.78
C GLN A 124 -8.89 -3.42 -2.66
N THR A 125 -10.20 -3.21 -2.65
CA THR A 125 -10.83 -1.90 -2.50
C THR A 125 -10.48 -1.26 -1.16
N VAL A 126 -10.65 -2.00 -0.06
CA VAL A 126 -10.31 -1.54 1.31
C VAL A 126 -8.83 -1.21 1.42
N LYS A 127 -7.95 -2.12 0.97
CA LYS A 127 -6.50 -1.92 1.00
C LYS A 127 -6.10 -0.66 0.21
N THR A 128 -6.65 -0.48 -0.98
CA THR A 128 -6.39 0.69 -1.82
C THR A 128 -6.89 1.97 -1.15
N ALA A 129 -8.11 1.95 -0.60
CA ALA A 129 -8.65 3.11 0.12
C ALA A 129 -7.76 3.53 1.30
N ILE A 130 -7.31 2.58 2.12
CA ILE A 130 -6.42 2.87 3.25
C ILE A 130 -5.08 3.44 2.77
N HIS A 131 -4.52 2.92 1.69
CA HIS A 131 -3.28 3.40 1.09
C HIS A 131 -3.41 4.86 0.61
N GLU A 132 -4.48 5.18 -0.12
CA GLU A 132 -4.71 6.55 -0.60
C GLU A 132 -5.06 7.53 0.54
N ILE A 133 -5.77 7.07 1.57
CA ILE A 133 -5.99 7.86 2.80
C ILE A 133 -4.65 8.14 3.50
N ALA A 134 -3.74 7.18 3.55
CA ALA A 134 -2.41 7.40 4.11
C ALA A 134 -1.62 8.46 3.31
N HIS A 135 -1.68 8.43 1.97
CA HIS A 135 -1.12 9.49 1.15
C HIS A 135 -1.76 10.85 1.43
N ALA A 136 -3.07 10.92 1.56
CA ALA A 136 -3.78 12.17 1.86
C ALA A 136 -3.43 12.72 3.25
N LYS A 137 -3.21 11.87 4.25
CA LYS A 137 -2.83 12.29 5.61
C LYS A 137 -1.36 12.69 5.72
N LEU A 138 -0.45 11.98 5.04
CA LEU A 138 0.99 12.12 5.21
C LEU A 138 1.66 13.01 4.15
N HIS A 139 1.14 12.99 2.92
CA HIS A 139 1.86 13.50 1.77
C HIS A 139 1.10 14.59 1.01
N ALA A 140 -0.05 15.03 1.51
CA ALA A 140 -0.75 16.18 0.96
C ALA A 140 0.14 17.42 1.10
N VAL A 141 0.55 18.00 -0.02
CA VAL A 141 1.25 19.29 -0.04
C VAL A 141 0.20 20.37 0.08
N LYS A 142 0.17 21.06 1.20
CA LYS A 142 -0.70 22.24 1.33
C LYS A 142 -0.20 23.31 0.36
N PRO A 143 -1.10 23.97 -0.40
CA PRO A 143 -0.71 24.95 -1.43
C PRO A 143 0.19 26.08 -0.89
N ASP A 144 0.09 26.39 0.39
CA ASP A 144 0.81 27.48 1.06
C ASP A 144 2.09 27.04 1.81
N GLU A 145 2.34 25.76 1.96
CA GLU A 145 3.55 25.23 2.60
C GLU A 145 4.63 24.96 1.56
N LYS A 146 5.58 25.90 1.43
CA LYS A 146 6.86 25.61 0.78
C LYS A 146 7.68 24.77 1.75
N ALA A 147 7.54 23.43 1.66
CA ALA A 147 8.44 22.54 2.37
C ALA A 147 9.90 22.88 2.00
N ALA A 148 10.76 23.02 3.00
CA ALA A 148 12.18 23.20 2.76
C ALA A 148 12.71 22.05 1.90
N PRO A 149 13.67 22.28 0.99
CA PRO A 149 14.20 21.24 0.11
C PRO A 149 14.67 19.97 0.85
N GLU A 150 15.19 20.16 2.06
CA GLU A 150 15.68 19.11 2.98
C GLU A 150 14.58 18.26 3.62
N ASP A 151 13.34 18.75 3.69
CA ASP A 151 12.19 18.03 4.26
C ASP A 151 11.37 17.28 3.21
N LYS A 152 11.76 17.35 1.94
CA LYS A 152 11.07 16.65 0.86
C LYS A 152 11.45 15.17 0.83
N LYS A 153 10.58 14.33 1.40
CA LYS A 153 10.68 12.89 1.20
C LYS A 153 10.63 12.53 -0.28
N ASP A 154 11.51 11.62 -0.70
CA ASP A 154 11.47 11.08 -2.05
C ASP A 154 10.19 10.25 -2.28
N ARG A 155 9.86 10.01 -3.56
CA ARG A 155 8.65 9.26 -3.92
C ARG A 155 8.64 7.87 -3.32
N HIS A 156 9.77 7.18 -3.33
CA HIS A 156 9.86 5.82 -2.82
C HIS A 156 9.58 5.76 -1.31
N THR A 157 10.12 6.69 -0.53
CA THR A 157 9.84 6.80 0.91
C THR A 157 8.35 7.05 1.17
N LYS A 158 7.70 7.89 0.37
CA LYS A 158 6.26 8.14 0.49
C LYS A 158 5.43 6.89 0.22
N GLU A 159 5.77 6.14 -0.83
CA GLU A 159 5.09 4.89 -1.17
C GLU A 159 5.27 3.86 -0.04
N VAL A 160 6.48 3.71 0.50
CA VAL A 160 6.73 2.77 1.60
C VAL A 160 5.99 3.16 2.87
N GLU A 161 5.93 4.45 3.20
CA GLU A 161 5.17 4.92 4.36
C GLU A 161 3.67 4.63 4.19
N ALA A 162 3.08 4.96 3.04
CA ALA A 162 1.67 4.70 2.77
C ALA A 162 1.36 3.20 2.76
N GLU A 163 2.20 2.38 2.12
CA GLU A 163 2.04 0.93 2.08
C GLU A 163 2.18 0.29 3.46
N SER A 164 3.13 0.75 4.27
CA SER A 164 3.32 0.24 5.63
C SER A 164 2.16 0.60 6.55
N VAL A 165 1.57 1.80 6.40
CA VAL A 165 0.34 2.19 7.11
C VAL A 165 -0.81 1.29 6.66
N ALA A 166 -1.00 1.11 5.34
CA ALA A 166 -2.06 0.28 4.79
C ALA A 166 -1.94 -1.17 5.29
N TYR A 167 -0.74 -1.75 5.25
CA TYR A 167 -0.48 -3.09 5.79
C TYR A 167 -0.86 -3.19 7.27
N THR A 168 -0.39 -2.24 8.10
CA THR A 168 -0.63 -2.26 9.54
C THR A 168 -2.11 -2.15 9.88
N VAL A 169 -2.84 -1.27 9.18
CA VAL A 169 -4.29 -1.11 9.37
C VAL A 169 -5.04 -2.34 8.89
N CYS A 170 -4.72 -2.88 7.71
CA CYS A 170 -5.33 -4.12 7.20
C CYS A 170 -5.14 -5.29 8.16
N GLN A 171 -3.93 -5.49 8.70
CA GLN A 171 -3.64 -6.55 9.67
C GLN A 171 -4.45 -6.41 10.96
N ARG A 172 -4.72 -5.19 11.43
CA ARG A 172 -5.58 -4.94 12.61
C ARG A 172 -6.98 -5.51 12.42
N TYR A 173 -7.50 -5.50 11.20
CA TYR A 173 -8.84 -6.00 10.86
C TYR A 173 -8.84 -7.41 10.23
N GLY A 174 -7.71 -8.12 10.32
CA GLY A 174 -7.60 -9.48 9.79
C GLY A 174 -7.61 -9.57 8.26
N ILE A 175 -7.33 -8.47 7.58
CA ILE A 175 -7.23 -8.41 6.13
C ILE A 175 -5.79 -8.72 5.72
N GLU A 176 -5.57 -9.88 5.11
CA GLU A 176 -4.24 -10.34 4.72
C GLU A 176 -3.77 -9.67 3.42
N THR A 177 -2.66 -8.95 3.50
CA THR A 177 -2.06 -8.22 2.38
C THR A 177 -0.54 -8.38 2.29
N SER A 178 0.03 -9.35 3.03
CA SER A 178 1.49 -9.51 3.19
C SER A 178 2.22 -9.67 1.86
N ASP A 179 1.72 -10.55 0.98
CA ASP A 179 2.36 -10.84 -0.31
C ASP A 179 2.42 -9.60 -1.21
N TYR A 180 1.40 -8.75 -1.10
CA TYR A 180 1.35 -7.48 -1.83
C TYR A 180 2.31 -6.46 -1.23
N SER A 181 2.23 -6.24 0.07
CA SER A 181 2.90 -5.13 0.75
C SER A 181 4.40 -5.33 0.89
N PHE A 182 4.87 -6.57 1.10
CA PHE A 182 6.30 -6.84 1.30
C PHE A 182 7.15 -6.55 0.08
N GLY A 183 6.61 -6.69 -1.13
CA GLY A 183 7.30 -6.30 -2.36
C GLY A 183 7.71 -4.83 -2.39
N TYR A 184 6.88 -3.94 -1.86
CA TYR A 184 7.15 -2.50 -1.78
C TYR A 184 8.12 -2.13 -0.66
N ILE A 185 8.04 -2.81 0.48
CA ILE A 185 8.84 -2.51 1.67
C ILE A 185 10.25 -3.08 1.55
N ALA A 186 10.40 -4.20 0.84
CA ALA A 186 11.68 -4.86 0.64
C ALA A 186 12.70 -3.94 -0.04
N GLY A 187 13.86 -3.80 0.58
CA GLY A 187 14.94 -2.98 0.05
C GLY A 187 14.89 -1.49 0.37
N TRP A 188 13.78 -0.96 0.89
CA TRP A 188 13.66 0.46 1.24
C TRP A 188 14.71 0.92 2.27
N SER A 189 15.02 0.08 3.26
CA SER A 189 15.99 0.39 4.30
C SER A 189 17.44 0.39 3.81
N SER A 190 17.69 -0.15 2.61
CA SER A 190 19.03 -0.27 2.06
C SER A 190 19.62 1.10 1.73
N GLY A 191 20.72 1.46 2.41
CA GLY A 191 21.41 2.72 2.18
C GLY A 191 20.86 3.96 2.89
N LYS A 192 19.83 3.81 3.73
CA LYS A 192 19.28 4.91 4.54
C LYS A 192 19.96 5.02 5.90
N GLU A 193 20.06 6.26 6.39
CA GLU A 193 20.57 6.51 7.74
C GLU A 193 19.58 6.07 8.82
N THR A 194 20.08 5.62 9.95
CA THR A 194 19.25 5.15 11.08
C THR A 194 18.24 6.23 11.56
N LYS A 195 18.62 7.49 11.49
CA LYS A 195 17.73 8.62 11.87
C LYS A 195 16.54 8.74 10.94
N GLU A 196 16.76 8.62 9.63
CA GLU A 196 15.71 8.65 8.61
C GLU A 196 14.75 7.47 8.78
N LEU A 197 15.28 6.26 8.96
CA LEU A 197 14.47 5.06 9.21
C LEU A 197 13.59 5.20 10.45
N LYS A 198 14.14 5.69 11.56
CA LYS A 198 13.38 5.93 12.79
C LYS A 198 12.26 6.95 12.59
N SER A 199 12.54 8.06 11.88
CA SER A 199 11.55 9.08 11.60
C SER A 199 10.37 8.53 10.80
N SER A 200 10.64 7.73 9.75
CA SER A 200 9.58 7.10 8.96
C SER A 200 8.81 6.05 9.76
N LEU A 201 9.48 5.22 10.56
CA LEU A 201 8.81 4.24 11.43
C LEU A 201 7.90 4.92 12.47
N ASP A 202 8.32 6.02 13.07
CA ASP A 202 7.48 6.79 14.00
C ASP A 202 6.27 7.40 13.28
N THR A 203 6.45 7.91 12.07
CA THR A 203 5.38 8.42 11.21
C THR A 203 4.36 7.31 10.89
N ILE A 204 4.82 6.16 10.42
CA ILE A 204 3.99 4.99 10.08
C ILE A 204 3.17 4.56 11.31
N ARG A 205 3.85 4.35 12.45
CA ARG A 205 3.21 3.90 13.70
C ARG A 205 2.14 4.85 14.17
N LYS A 206 2.43 6.15 14.18
CA LYS A 206 1.50 7.19 14.63
C LYS A 206 0.28 7.26 13.72
N THR A 207 0.49 7.33 12.41
CA THR A 207 -0.61 7.42 11.44
C THR A 207 -1.48 6.17 11.42
N ALA A 208 -0.88 4.98 11.50
CA ALA A 208 -1.64 3.73 11.59
C ALA A 208 -2.48 3.68 12.88
N ALA A 209 -1.93 4.09 14.03
CA ALA A 209 -2.67 4.14 15.29
C ALA A 209 -3.85 5.12 15.22
N GLU A 210 -3.63 6.35 14.73
CA GLU A 210 -4.68 7.35 14.55
C GLU A 210 -5.80 6.86 13.61
N MET A 211 -5.43 6.21 12.50
CA MET A 211 -6.42 5.65 11.57
C MET A 211 -7.22 4.51 12.21
N ILE A 212 -6.57 3.60 12.92
CA ILE A 212 -7.24 2.49 13.62
C ILE A 212 -8.23 3.03 14.66
N GLU A 213 -7.80 3.96 15.51
CA GLU A 213 -8.68 4.59 16.52
C GLU A 213 -9.88 5.30 15.86
N GLY A 214 -9.65 6.04 14.78
CA GLY A 214 -10.70 6.73 14.04
C GLY A 214 -11.68 5.76 13.36
N ILE A 215 -11.19 4.70 12.75
CA ILE A 215 -12.02 3.65 12.12
C ILE A 215 -12.80 2.89 13.18
N ASP A 216 -12.17 2.42 14.26
CA ASP A 216 -12.82 1.68 15.35
C ASP A 216 -14.00 2.49 15.95
N ALA A 217 -13.79 3.79 16.18
CA ALA A 217 -14.84 4.67 16.73
C ALA A 217 -16.05 4.79 15.78
N LYS A 218 -15.81 4.99 14.48
CA LYS A 218 -16.86 5.15 13.46
C LYS A 218 -17.57 3.83 13.19
N LEU A 219 -16.82 2.74 13.03
CA LEU A 219 -17.36 1.42 12.77
C LEU A 219 -18.28 0.95 13.91
N LYS A 220 -17.92 1.22 15.16
CA LYS A 220 -18.76 0.93 16.31
C LYS A 220 -20.14 1.61 16.22
N VAL A 221 -20.17 2.86 15.80
CA VAL A 221 -21.44 3.61 15.63
C VAL A 221 -22.25 3.02 14.50
N LEU A 222 -21.65 2.83 13.33
CA LEU A 222 -22.31 2.29 12.15
C LEU A 222 -22.90 0.89 12.36
N LEU A 223 -22.16 0.01 13.05
CA LEU A 223 -22.65 -1.32 13.38
C LEU A 223 -23.80 -1.28 14.39
N ALA A 224 -23.79 -0.36 15.36
CA ALA A 224 -24.90 -0.18 16.30
C ALA A 224 -26.16 0.35 15.61
N GLU A 225 -26.01 1.30 14.68
CA GLU A 225 -27.12 1.82 13.86
C GLU A 225 -27.71 0.73 12.96
N LYS A 226 -26.88 -0.10 12.33
CA LYS A 226 -27.31 -1.23 11.52
C LYS A 226 -28.12 -2.23 12.34
N ALA A 227 -27.62 -2.64 13.52
CA ALA A 227 -28.32 -3.56 14.41
C ALA A 227 -29.70 -3.02 14.84
N GLN A 228 -29.80 -1.73 15.20
CA GLN A 228 -31.07 -1.09 15.55
C GLN A 228 -32.05 -1.02 14.38
N SER A 229 -31.56 -0.82 13.15
CA SER A 229 -32.42 -0.79 11.96
C SER A 229 -32.95 -2.18 11.62
N GLU A 230 -32.14 -3.22 11.78
CA GLU A 230 -32.54 -4.62 11.59
C GLU A 230 -33.58 -5.07 12.64
N GLU A 231 -33.40 -4.68 13.90
CA GLU A 231 -34.37 -4.96 14.97
C GLU A 231 -35.73 -4.31 14.70
N LYS A 232 -35.75 -3.03 14.29
CA LYS A 232 -36.97 -2.33 13.91
C LYS A 232 -37.65 -2.92 12.68
N ALA A 233 -36.87 -3.40 11.71
CA ALA A 233 -37.42 -4.06 10.52
C ALA A 233 -38.05 -5.43 10.86
N ALA A 234 -37.47 -6.15 11.83
CA ALA A 234 -38.02 -7.42 12.31
C ALA A 234 -39.31 -7.25 13.17
N GLU A 235 -39.47 -6.10 13.83
CA GLU A 235 -40.67 -5.76 14.60
C GLU A 235 -41.81 -5.13 13.75
N ALA A 236 -41.53 -4.77 12.51
CA ALA A 236 -42.57 -4.21 11.64
C ALA A 236 -43.68 -5.25 11.37
N PRO A 237 -44.95 -4.90 11.52
CA PRO A 237 -46.06 -5.83 11.24
C PRO A 237 -45.95 -6.32 9.80
N VAL A 238 -45.96 -7.64 9.62
CA VAL A 238 -46.10 -8.24 8.28
C VAL A 238 -47.44 -7.79 7.76
N GLU A 239 -47.47 -6.87 6.81
CA GLU A 239 -48.71 -6.54 6.09
C GLU A 239 -49.29 -7.84 5.54
N ALA A 240 -50.51 -8.17 6.01
CA ALA A 240 -51.18 -9.39 5.57
C ALA A 240 -51.31 -9.34 4.04
N VAL A 241 -50.64 -10.25 3.36
CA VAL A 241 -50.78 -10.45 1.93
C VAL A 241 -52.25 -10.74 1.69
N PRO A 242 -52.98 -9.93 0.87
CA PRO A 242 -54.38 -10.20 0.62
C PRO A 242 -54.51 -11.60 0.03
N GLU A 243 -55.38 -12.41 0.65
CA GLU A 243 -55.65 -13.78 0.22
C GLU A 243 -56.14 -13.74 -1.21
N VAL A 244 -55.30 -14.11 -2.17
CA VAL A 244 -55.68 -14.24 -3.56
C VAL A 244 -56.61 -15.43 -3.67
N LEU A 245 -57.93 -15.15 -3.73
CA LEU A 245 -58.95 -16.14 -4.04
C LEU A 245 -58.66 -16.75 -5.41
N ILE A 246 -58.08 -17.92 -5.41
CA ILE A 246 -57.90 -18.72 -6.62
C ILE A 246 -59.26 -19.32 -6.98
N TYR A 247 -59.99 -18.65 -7.88
CA TYR A 247 -61.14 -19.25 -8.55
C TYR A 247 -60.63 -20.39 -9.45
N ARG A 248 -60.86 -21.65 -9.04
CA ARG A 248 -60.75 -22.80 -9.92
C ARG A 248 -62.01 -22.82 -10.80
N GLU A 249 -61.91 -22.39 -12.02
CA GLU A 249 -62.86 -22.74 -13.06
C GLU A 249 -62.70 -24.24 -13.39
N THR A 250 -63.67 -25.04 -12.96
CA THR A 250 -63.84 -26.42 -13.43
C THR A 250 -64.46 -26.36 -14.82
N ALA A 251 -63.65 -26.44 -15.87
CA ALA A 251 -64.10 -26.67 -17.23
C ALA A 251 -64.57 -28.13 -17.34
N ASN A 252 -65.89 -28.35 -17.35
CA ASN A 252 -66.49 -29.61 -17.76
C ASN A 252 -66.38 -29.72 -19.29
N TYR A 253 -65.52 -30.56 -19.78
CA TYR A 253 -65.58 -31.04 -21.15
C TYR A 253 -66.54 -32.26 -21.19
N ALA A 254 -67.72 -32.05 -21.74
CA ALA A 254 -68.63 -33.11 -22.21
C ALA A 254 -68.12 -33.56 -23.58
N TYR A 255 -67.88 -34.85 -23.73
CA TYR A 255 -67.67 -35.52 -25.00
C TYR A 255 -69.11 -35.83 -25.59
N GLU A 256 -69.29 -35.45 -26.82
CA GLU A 256 -70.13 -36.15 -27.85
C GLU A 256 -69.23 -36.43 -29.06
#